data_986f88d6177ab30090713f0f3c02668e
#
_entry.id   986f88d6177ab30090713f0f3c02668e
#
_cell.length_a   1.000
_cell.length_b   1.000
_cell.length_c   1.000
_cell.angle_alpha   90.00
_cell.angle_beta   90.00
_cell.angle_gamma   90.00
#
_symmetry.space_group_name_H-M   'P 1'
#
loop_
_entity.id
_entity.type
_entity.pdbx_description
1 polymer ?
#
loop_
_entity_poly.entity_id
_entity_poly.type
_entity_poly.pdbx_seq_one_letter_code
_entity_poly.pdbx_strand_id
1 'polypeptide(L)'
;MSLYGVMRTGVSGMAAQSTKLATVADNIANANTNGYKRAQAEFSSLILPSEAGSYTSGGVTPNIRYAISQQGSLQYTTSSTDLAVQGRGFFVVSDPAGNPVLT
;
A
#
# COMPACT_ATOMS: atom_id res chain seq x y z
N MET A 1 -28.34 4.33 -16.00
CA MET A 1 -27.70 3.30 -15.15
C MET A 1 -28.76 2.47 -14.46
N SER A 2 -28.65 1.16 -14.43
CA SER A 2 -29.59 0.30 -13.71
C SER A 2 -29.39 0.37 -12.20
N LEU A 3 -30.43 0.06 -11.41
CA LEU A 3 -30.33 -0.02 -9.94
C LEU A 3 -29.25 -1.02 -9.52
N TYR A 4 -29.15 -2.14 -10.19
CA TYR A 4 -28.09 -3.13 -9.96
C TYR A 4 -26.68 -2.55 -10.16
N GLY A 5 -26.48 -1.75 -11.20
CA GLY A 5 -25.19 -1.06 -11.45
C GLY A 5 -24.86 -0.08 -10.34
N VAL A 6 -25.81 0.69 -9.84
CA VAL A 6 -25.64 1.62 -8.71
C VAL A 6 -25.24 0.85 -7.45
N MET A 7 -25.90 -0.26 -7.15
CA MET A 7 -25.60 -1.09 -5.99
C MET A 7 -24.19 -1.71 -6.07
N ARG A 8 -23.79 -2.19 -7.26
CA ARG A 8 -22.41 -2.70 -7.47
C ARG A 8 -21.35 -1.63 -7.28
N THR A 9 -21.60 -0.42 -7.77
CA THR A 9 -20.69 0.72 -7.54
C THR A 9 -20.57 1.02 -6.05
N GLY A 10 -21.67 1.02 -5.31
CA GLY A 10 -21.68 1.19 -3.85
C GLY A 10 -20.87 0.10 -3.13
N VAL A 11 -21.04 -1.16 -3.52
CA VAL A 11 -20.25 -2.28 -2.96
C VAL A 11 -18.76 -2.12 -3.26
N SER A 12 -18.40 -1.71 -4.48
CA SER A 12 -17.01 -1.41 -4.86
C SER A 12 -16.40 -0.31 -3.97
N GLY A 13 -17.15 0.75 -3.71
CA GLY A 13 -16.71 1.83 -2.81
C GLY A 13 -16.49 1.35 -1.38
N MET A 14 -17.43 0.56 -0.84
CA MET A 14 -17.28 -0.01 0.50
C MET A 14 -16.09 -0.98 0.59
N ALA A 15 -15.88 -1.81 -0.41
CA ALA A 15 -14.72 -2.71 -0.47
C ALA A 15 -13.39 -1.92 -0.50
N ALA A 16 -13.33 -0.83 -1.26
CA ALA A 16 -12.16 0.05 -1.30
C ALA A 16 -11.89 0.71 0.06
N GLN A 17 -12.92 1.18 0.76
CA GLN A 17 -12.77 1.75 2.10
C GLN A 17 -12.35 0.69 3.13
N SER A 18 -12.84 -0.54 3.00
CA SER A 18 -12.39 -1.67 3.83
C SER A 18 -10.88 -1.94 3.61
N THR A 19 -10.41 -1.91 2.38
CA THR A 19 -8.98 -2.04 2.07
C THR A 19 -8.16 -0.92 2.71
N LYS A 20 -8.64 0.33 2.65
CA LYS A 20 -7.98 1.47 3.31
C LYS A 20 -7.91 1.27 4.83
N LEU A 21 -9.00 0.82 5.44
CA LEU A 21 -9.02 0.54 6.86
C LEU A 21 -8.05 -0.59 7.24
N ALA A 22 -7.94 -1.63 6.42
CA ALA A 22 -6.98 -2.71 6.61
C ALA A 22 -5.53 -2.20 6.57
N THR A 23 -5.18 -1.32 5.61
CA THR A 23 -3.83 -0.72 5.57
C THR A 23 -3.52 0.14 6.80
N VAL A 24 -4.50 0.88 7.32
CA VAL A 24 -4.35 1.65 8.55
C VAL A 24 -4.12 0.71 9.74
N ALA A 25 -4.88 -0.37 9.84
CA ALA A 25 -4.73 -1.37 10.90
C ALA A 25 -3.34 -2.03 10.86
N ASP A 26 -2.84 -2.39 9.67
CA ASP A 26 -1.50 -2.94 9.50
C ASP A 26 -0.42 -1.93 9.92
N ASN A 27 -0.57 -0.67 9.55
CA ASN A 27 0.37 0.38 9.94
C ASN A 27 0.40 0.58 11.46
N ILE A 28 -0.75 0.52 12.13
CA ILE A 28 -0.84 0.63 13.59
C ILE A 28 -0.23 -0.60 14.25
N ALA A 29 -0.56 -1.79 13.77
CA ALA A 29 -0.03 -3.04 14.32
C ALA A 29 1.50 -3.11 14.24
N ASN A 30 2.08 -2.55 13.19
CA ASN A 30 3.51 -2.56 12.93
C ASN A 30 4.22 -1.22 13.27
N ALA A 31 3.58 -0.34 14.05
CA ALA A 31 4.16 0.95 14.41
C ALA A 31 5.51 0.83 15.14
N ASN A 32 5.71 -0.25 15.89
CA ASN A 32 6.95 -0.56 16.61
C ASN A 32 7.81 -1.64 15.93
N THR A 33 7.47 -2.06 14.73
CA THR A 33 8.23 -3.07 13.99
C THR A 33 9.41 -2.41 13.28
N ASN A 34 10.63 -2.86 13.56
CA ASN A 34 11.82 -2.35 12.91
C ASN A 34 11.84 -2.71 11.43
N GLY A 35 12.16 -1.75 10.57
CA GLY A 35 12.22 -1.94 9.12
C GLY A 35 10.86 -1.95 8.42
N TYR A 36 9.76 -1.78 9.13
CA TYR A 36 8.45 -1.71 8.51
C TYR A 36 8.29 -0.45 7.65
N LYS A 37 7.76 -0.62 6.46
CA LYS A 37 7.43 0.48 5.55
C LYS A 37 5.92 0.67 5.48
N ARG A 38 5.48 1.89 5.75
CA ARG A 38 4.07 2.25 5.80
C ARG A 38 3.36 1.94 4.48
N ALA A 39 2.24 1.22 4.56
CA ALA A 39 1.34 1.00 3.44
C ALA A 39 0.32 2.14 3.32
N GLN A 40 0.01 2.52 2.10
CA GLN A 40 -1.02 3.49 1.75
C GLN A 40 -1.94 2.92 0.69
N ALA A 41 -3.26 3.10 0.87
CA ALA A 41 -4.23 2.76 -0.15
C ALA A 41 -4.51 3.99 -1.01
N GLU A 42 -4.24 3.87 -2.30
CA GLU A 42 -4.60 4.85 -3.33
C GLU A 42 -5.79 4.32 -4.12
N PHE A 43 -6.69 5.20 -4.52
CA PHE A 43 -7.87 4.82 -5.26
C PHE A 43 -7.81 5.37 -6.68
N SER A 44 -8.17 4.54 -7.64
CA SER A 44 -8.42 4.95 -9.02
C SER A 44 -9.87 4.67 -9.40
N SER A 45 -10.49 5.64 -10.07
CA SER A 45 -11.83 5.45 -10.61
C SER A 45 -11.78 4.54 -11.82
N LEU A 46 -12.71 3.61 -11.92
CA LEU A 46 -12.90 2.81 -13.12
C LEU A 46 -13.70 3.65 -14.13
N ILE A 47 -13.06 4.02 -15.23
CA ILE A 47 -13.67 4.82 -16.29
C ILE A 47 -14.33 3.87 -17.29
N LEU A 48 -15.64 4.01 -17.43
CA LEU A 48 -16.39 3.30 -18.46
C LEU A 48 -16.71 4.25 -19.62
N PRO A 49 -16.77 3.73 -20.87
CA PRO A 49 -17.23 4.52 -21.99
C PRO A 49 -18.64 5.03 -21.71
N SER A 50 -18.85 6.34 -21.83
CA SER A 50 -20.17 6.94 -21.69
C SER A 50 -20.49 7.76 -22.95
N GLU A 51 -21.72 7.70 -23.40
CA GLU A 51 -22.21 8.56 -24.47
C GLU A 51 -22.58 9.94 -23.94
N ALA A 52 -22.61 10.93 -24.80
CA ALA A 52 -22.97 12.29 -24.45
C ALA A 52 -24.39 12.34 -23.82
N GLY A 53 -24.46 12.88 -22.61
CA GLY A 53 -25.70 12.99 -21.82
C GLY A 53 -26.03 11.76 -20.98
N SER A 54 -25.19 10.72 -20.97
CA SER A 54 -25.33 9.55 -20.10
C SER A 54 -24.24 9.53 -19.05
N TYR A 55 -24.59 9.33 -17.78
CA TYR A 55 -23.67 9.12 -16.68
C TYR A 55 -23.56 7.62 -16.37
N THR A 56 -22.35 7.07 -16.46
CA THR A 56 -22.08 5.68 -16.13
C THR A 56 -20.93 5.62 -15.12
N SER A 57 -21.18 5.07 -13.94
CA SER A 57 -20.18 4.89 -12.90
C SER A 57 -19.63 3.47 -12.91
N GLY A 58 -18.31 3.33 -12.95
CA GLY A 58 -17.63 2.03 -12.95
C GLY A 58 -17.20 1.53 -11.58
N GLY A 59 -17.25 2.40 -10.56
CA GLY A 59 -16.74 2.10 -9.24
C GLY A 59 -15.29 2.52 -9.06
N VAL A 60 -14.60 1.91 -8.09
CA VAL A 60 -13.25 2.26 -7.67
C VAL A 60 -12.38 1.01 -7.49
N THR A 61 -11.11 1.14 -7.86
CA THR A 61 -10.10 0.09 -7.65
C THR A 61 -9.06 0.58 -6.65
N PRO A 62 -8.84 -0.12 -5.52
CA PRO A 62 -7.79 0.21 -4.58
C PRO A 62 -6.44 -0.34 -5.05
N ASN A 63 -5.38 0.44 -4.87
CA ASN A 63 -4.00 0.04 -5.07
C ASN A 63 -3.21 0.30 -3.80
N ILE A 64 -2.41 -0.67 -3.38
CA ILE A 64 -1.57 -0.55 -2.19
C ILE A 64 -0.16 -0.14 -2.61
N ARG A 65 0.35 0.93 -2.00
CA ARG A 65 1.74 1.39 -2.18
C ARG A 65 2.45 1.45 -0.84
N TYR A 66 3.72 1.09 -0.87
CA TYR A 66 4.59 1.17 0.30
C TYR A 66 5.53 2.37 0.18
N ALA A 67 5.70 3.09 1.30
CA ALA A 67 6.59 4.25 1.38
C ALA A 67 8.07 3.81 1.53
N ILE A 68 8.60 3.09 0.54
CA ILE A 68 9.92 2.45 0.59
C ILE A 68 11.05 3.48 0.73
N SER A 69 10.94 4.61 0.05
CA SER A 69 11.96 5.67 0.07
C SER A 69 11.93 6.56 1.32
N GLN A 70 10.91 6.40 2.18
CA GLN A 70 10.80 7.19 3.41
C GLN A 70 11.71 6.63 4.51
N GLN A 71 12.60 7.45 5.03
CA GLN A 71 13.45 7.11 6.17
C GLN A 71 12.62 7.12 7.45
N GLY A 72 12.67 6.02 8.21
CA GLY A 72 12.13 5.95 9.57
C GLY A 72 13.10 6.53 10.60
N SER A 73 12.66 6.64 11.85
CA SER A 73 13.53 7.00 12.95
C SER A 73 14.53 5.88 13.22
N LEU A 74 15.81 6.24 13.35
CA LEU A 74 16.86 5.30 13.72
C LEU A 74 16.78 5.02 15.22
N GLN A 75 16.83 3.74 15.59
CA GLN A 75 16.93 3.30 16.98
C GLN A 75 18.36 2.87 17.26
N TYR A 76 18.91 3.35 18.39
CA TYR A 76 20.22 2.95 18.83
C TYR A 76 20.11 1.70 19.70
N THR A 77 20.98 0.74 19.41
CA THR A 77 21.09 -0.51 20.17
C THR A 77 22.50 -0.64 20.75
N THR A 78 22.67 -1.54 21.72
CA THR A 78 23.97 -1.84 22.32
C THR A 78 24.71 -2.97 21.60
N SER A 79 24.08 -3.60 20.62
CA SER A 79 24.67 -4.69 19.84
C SER A 79 25.53 -4.13 18.71
N SER A 80 26.76 -4.64 18.61
CA SER A 80 27.70 -4.25 17.54
C SER A 80 27.37 -4.87 16.17
N THR A 81 26.44 -5.83 16.14
CA THR A 81 26.01 -6.50 14.90
C THR A 81 24.80 -5.88 14.26
N ASP A 82 24.14 -4.95 14.97
CA ASP A 82 22.96 -4.26 14.44
C ASP A 82 23.41 -3.17 13.46
N LEU A 83 22.87 -3.23 12.27
CA LEU A 83 23.17 -2.30 11.19
C LEU A 83 21.90 -1.59 10.73
N ALA A 84 22.03 -0.29 10.48
CA ALA A 84 20.96 0.52 9.92
C ALA A 84 21.49 1.38 8.78
N VAL A 85 20.71 1.47 7.70
CA VAL A 85 21.01 2.38 6.59
C VAL A 85 20.48 3.76 6.91
N GLN A 86 21.34 4.77 6.88
CA GLN A 86 20.95 6.17 6.96
C GLN A 86 21.03 6.82 5.58
N GLY A 87 19.92 7.37 5.13
CA GLY A 87 19.82 7.97 3.81
C GLY A 87 19.19 7.03 2.77
N ARG A 88 19.57 7.21 1.51
CA ARG A 88 19.07 6.40 0.40
C ARG A 88 19.95 5.18 0.19
N GLY A 89 19.36 4.01 0.21
CA GLY A 89 20.06 2.76 -0.04
C GLY A 89 19.32 1.57 0.50
N PHE A 90 19.79 0.39 0.15
CA PHE A 90 19.27 -0.89 0.60
C PHE A 90 20.43 -1.81 0.95
N PHE A 91 20.20 -2.74 1.86
CA PHE A 91 21.14 -3.83 2.04
C PHE A 91 21.02 -4.82 0.88
N VAL A 92 22.15 -5.29 0.41
CA VAL A 92 22.23 -6.40 -0.54
C VAL A 92 22.46 -7.66 0.27
N VAL A 93 21.51 -8.57 0.25
CA VAL A 93 21.61 -9.89 0.89
C VAL A 93 21.52 -10.98 -0.18
N SER A 94 22.14 -12.11 0.10
CA SER A 94 22.02 -13.29 -0.76
C SER A 94 20.87 -14.16 -0.27
N ASP A 95 20.00 -14.52 -1.19
CA ASP A 95 19.01 -15.56 -0.96
C ASP A 95 19.72 -16.92 -0.77
N PRO A 96 19.14 -17.93 -0.09
CA PRO A 96 19.66 -19.29 -0.03
C PRO A 96 20.00 -19.92 -1.38
N ALA A 97 19.37 -19.46 -2.46
CA ALA A 97 19.71 -19.83 -3.85
C ALA A 97 20.93 -19.10 -4.42
N GLY A 98 21.54 -18.14 -3.68
CA GLY A 98 22.70 -17.38 -4.12
C GLY A 98 22.40 -16.13 -4.94
N ASN A 99 21.14 -15.77 -5.12
CA ASN A 99 20.74 -14.55 -5.85
C ASN A 99 20.81 -13.33 -4.93
N PRO A 100 21.31 -12.16 -5.40
CA PRO A 100 21.29 -10.93 -4.63
C PRO A 100 19.85 -10.40 -4.53
N VAL A 101 19.42 -10.06 -3.31
CA VAL A 101 18.13 -9.46 -3.01
C VAL A 101 18.37 -8.15 -2.26
N LEU A 102 17.61 -7.11 -2.60
CA LEU A 102 17.64 -5.83 -1.89
C LEU A 102 16.62 -5.86 -0.75
N THR A 103 17.02 -5.43 0.42
CA THR A 103 16.16 -5.39 1.61
C THR A 103 16.37 -4.10 2.42
#